data_efa68482013a8984500ac1bdc9e56881
#
_entry.id   efa68482013a8984500ac1bdc9e56881
#
_cell.length_a   1.000
_cell.length_b   1.000
_cell.length_c   1.000
_cell.angle_alpha   90.00
_cell.angle_beta   90.00
_cell.angle_gamma   90.00
#
_symmetry.space_group_name_H-M   'P 1'
#
loop_
_entity.id
_entity.type
_entity.pdbx_description
1 polymer ?
#
loop_
_entity_poly.entity_id
_entity_poly.type
_entity_poly.pdbx_seq_one_letter_code
_entity_poly.pdbx_strand_id
1 'polypeptide(L)'
;MLKEEKQILDENEFLNIRKKEKIISKFEKSKTIFFILSIFLSLIIIGLIYFCSNKSNIFHITVEGNIYLKDEDIIELSGLSTNNKFLLVLPSKIEKRIKNNQLIDTCKVELKDKNLIKITISEKKLIGYAYEDDQNVLIMADDTRLTLDKDNMYLIENVPLIEGFLKEDITLIIKQLEEVDYKMINEISEIHYYPLLKYQDQELIMRDGNYIFTSVYGLKIINKYYDIESTVSSDDHKCYYFEDISGNAYISACPWISTDEEE
;
A
#
# COMPACT_ATOMS: atom_id res chain seq x y z
N MET A 1 69.34 56.01 43.86
CA MET A 1 69.13 54.77 44.58
C MET A 1 67.69 54.69 45.16
N LEU A 2 67.32 55.46 46.19
CA LEU A 2 65.99 55.37 46.82
C LEU A 2 64.75 55.59 45.89
N LYS A 3 64.89 56.39 44.82
CA LYS A 3 63.79 56.67 43.84
C LYS A 3 63.63 55.50 42.86
N GLU A 4 64.71 54.89 42.43
CA GLU A 4 64.72 53.70 41.54
C GLU A 4 64.15 52.47 42.19
N GLU A 5 64.55 52.22 43.49
CA GLU A 5 64.00 51.10 44.27
C GLU A 5 62.49 51.19 44.47
N LYS A 6 61.96 52.39 44.69
CA LYS A 6 60.52 52.64 44.86
C LYS A 6 59.75 52.43 43.55
N GLN A 7 60.35 52.78 42.42
CA GLN A 7 59.77 52.58 41.09
C GLN A 7 59.74 51.09 40.68
N ILE A 8 60.77 50.36 40.99
CA ILE A 8 60.84 48.89 40.77
C ILE A 8 59.87 48.11 41.68
N LEU A 9 59.67 48.57 42.91
CA LEU A 9 58.66 47.99 43.81
C LEU A 9 57.25 48.22 43.32
N ASP A 10 56.94 49.38 42.84
CA ASP A 10 55.59 49.77 42.30
C ASP A 10 55.28 48.97 41.00
N GLU A 11 56.28 48.78 40.14
CA GLU A 11 56.15 48.01 38.88
C GLU A 11 55.96 46.53 39.14
N ASN A 12 56.64 45.94 40.11
CA ASN A 12 56.46 44.56 40.53
C ASN A 12 55.09 44.31 41.19
N GLU A 13 54.59 45.26 41.95
CA GLU A 13 53.29 45.20 42.58
C GLU A 13 52.18 45.27 41.50
N PHE A 14 52.31 46.12 40.50
CA PHE A 14 51.41 46.25 39.36
C PHE A 14 51.39 44.96 38.48
N LEU A 15 52.56 44.36 38.25
CA LEU A 15 52.64 43.11 37.51
C LEU A 15 51.98 41.93 38.26
N ASN A 16 52.10 41.93 39.60
CA ASN A 16 51.45 40.90 40.44
C ASN A 16 49.93 41.06 40.47
N ILE A 17 49.41 42.29 40.48
CA ILE A 17 47.97 42.56 40.39
C ILE A 17 47.43 42.11 39.03
N ARG A 18 48.08 42.45 37.93
CA ARG A 18 47.69 41.98 36.58
C ARG A 18 47.73 40.47 36.44
N LYS A 19 48.71 39.78 37.05
CA LYS A 19 48.75 38.31 37.06
C LYS A 19 47.58 37.71 37.82
N LYS A 20 47.23 38.28 39.01
CA LYS A 20 46.08 37.86 39.80
C LYS A 20 44.75 38.07 39.03
N GLU A 21 44.56 39.21 38.38
CA GLU A 21 43.36 39.47 37.57
C GLU A 21 43.24 38.50 36.40
N LYS A 22 44.32 38.19 35.68
CA LYS A 22 44.34 37.17 34.63
C LYS A 22 43.99 35.76 35.12
N ILE A 23 44.46 35.39 36.31
CA ILE A 23 44.17 34.10 36.92
C ILE A 23 42.70 34.04 37.34
N ILE A 24 42.15 35.11 37.95
CA ILE A 24 40.77 35.19 38.36
C ILE A 24 39.86 35.14 37.13
N SER A 25 40.15 35.92 36.06
CA SER A 25 39.37 35.89 34.83
C SER A 25 39.37 34.51 34.11
N LYS A 26 40.49 33.82 34.11
CA LYS A 26 40.58 32.42 33.62
C LYS A 26 39.77 31.45 34.47
N PHE A 27 39.79 31.64 35.80
CA PHE A 27 39.03 30.80 36.73
C PHE A 27 37.51 30.99 36.57
N GLU A 28 37.07 32.24 36.42
CA GLU A 28 35.65 32.56 36.13
C GLU A 28 35.20 32.04 34.78
N LYS A 29 35.99 32.20 33.71
CA LYS A 29 35.72 31.58 32.43
C LYS A 29 35.63 30.05 32.50
N SER A 30 36.53 29.41 33.27
CA SER A 30 36.51 27.98 33.48
C SER A 30 35.26 27.48 34.22
N LYS A 31 34.80 28.22 35.24
CA LYS A 31 33.54 27.92 35.94
C LYS A 31 32.34 28.04 35.02
N THR A 32 32.27 29.08 34.18
CA THR A 32 31.18 29.29 33.22
C THR A 32 31.14 28.16 32.20
N ILE A 33 32.28 27.74 31.65
CA ILE A 33 32.38 26.61 30.72
C ILE A 33 31.94 25.32 31.41
N PHE A 34 32.41 25.07 32.65
CA PHE A 34 31.99 23.87 33.38
C PHE A 34 30.48 23.84 33.66
N PHE A 35 29.89 24.98 33.99
CA PHE A 35 28.44 25.12 34.19
C PHE A 35 27.67 24.83 32.92
N ILE A 36 28.06 25.37 31.76
CA ILE A 36 27.47 25.09 30.46
C ILE A 36 27.59 23.61 30.11
N LEU A 37 28.76 23.01 30.34
CA LEU A 37 28.96 21.57 30.07
C LEU A 37 28.08 20.69 30.97
N SER A 38 27.89 21.10 32.22
CA SER A 38 27.02 20.38 33.19
C SER A 38 25.55 20.41 32.75
N ILE A 39 25.07 21.58 32.28
CA ILE A 39 23.70 21.69 31.69
C ILE A 39 23.59 20.81 30.47
N PHE A 40 24.56 20.86 29.56
CA PHE A 40 24.54 20.04 28.35
C PHE A 40 24.51 18.54 28.65
N LEU A 41 25.32 18.11 29.60
CA LEU A 41 25.36 16.72 30.07
C LEU A 41 24.01 16.30 30.69
N SER A 42 23.39 17.17 31.50
CA SER A 42 22.09 16.87 32.09
C SER A 42 20.99 16.73 31.03
N LEU A 43 20.99 17.56 29.97
CA LEU A 43 20.05 17.44 28.85
C LEU A 43 20.23 16.14 28.08
N ILE A 44 21.49 15.70 27.88
CA ILE A 44 21.78 14.38 27.27
C ILE A 44 21.22 13.25 28.13
N ILE A 45 21.42 13.30 29.43
CA ILE A 45 20.94 12.26 30.36
C ILE A 45 19.39 12.19 30.32
N ILE A 46 18.71 13.34 30.35
CA ILE A 46 17.25 13.41 30.26
C ILE A 46 16.77 12.84 28.91
N GLY A 47 17.45 13.19 27.81
CA GLY A 47 17.18 12.65 26.48
C GLY A 47 17.34 11.12 26.42
N LEU A 48 18.39 10.58 27.03
CA LEU A 48 18.62 9.13 27.11
C LEU A 48 17.55 8.42 27.95
N ILE A 49 17.16 9.00 29.09
CA ILE A 49 16.08 8.46 29.93
C ILE A 49 14.76 8.40 29.14
N TYR A 50 14.42 9.50 28.41
CA TYR A 50 13.25 9.51 27.55
C TYR A 50 13.34 8.45 26.45
N PHE A 51 14.49 8.35 25.78
CA PHE A 51 14.70 7.39 24.69
C PHE A 51 14.62 5.93 25.18
N CYS A 52 15.14 5.62 26.38
CA CYS A 52 15.03 4.29 26.96
C CYS A 52 13.63 3.96 27.50
N SER A 53 12.77 4.97 27.69
CA SER A 53 11.40 4.80 28.15
C SER A 53 10.50 4.23 27.07
N ASN A 54 9.45 3.49 27.45
CA ASN A 54 8.39 3.04 26.56
C ASN A 54 7.60 4.21 25.93
N LYS A 55 7.66 5.42 26.50
CA LYS A 55 7.02 6.63 25.95
C LYS A 55 7.62 7.07 24.62
N SER A 56 8.83 6.63 24.27
CA SER A 56 9.47 6.90 22.98
C SER A 56 9.17 5.85 21.92
N ASN A 57 8.42 4.80 22.26
CA ASN A 57 8.03 3.75 21.33
C ASN A 57 6.87 4.21 20.42
N ILE A 58 6.65 3.46 19.36
CA ILE A 58 5.44 3.60 18.53
C ILE A 58 4.23 3.27 19.39
N PHE A 59 3.24 4.16 19.38
CA PHE A 59 2.00 3.96 20.13
C PHE A 59 1.01 3.10 19.35
N HIS A 60 0.82 3.41 18.07
CA HIS A 60 -0.11 2.69 17.21
C HIS A 60 0.29 2.82 15.75
N ILE A 61 -0.06 1.82 14.94
CA ILE A 61 0.14 1.79 13.49
C ILE A 61 -1.24 1.65 12.86
N THR A 62 -1.60 2.53 11.94
CA THR A 62 -2.83 2.47 11.15
C THR A 62 -2.49 2.18 9.70
N VAL A 63 -3.30 1.34 9.06
CA VAL A 63 -3.20 1.03 7.63
C VAL A 63 -4.47 1.51 6.96
N GLU A 64 -4.35 2.07 5.76
CA GLU A 64 -5.46 2.52 4.93
C GLU A 64 -5.18 2.23 3.45
N GLY A 65 -6.25 1.96 2.69
CA GLY A 65 -6.21 1.77 1.24
C GLY A 65 -5.98 0.34 0.78
N ASN A 66 -5.89 -0.62 1.71
CA ASN A 66 -5.85 -2.04 1.41
C ASN A 66 -7.24 -2.55 1.02
N ILE A 67 -7.26 -3.47 0.06
CA ILE A 67 -8.47 -4.13 -0.47
C ILE A 67 -8.35 -5.65 -0.28
N TYR A 68 -7.21 -6.23 -0.65
CA TYR A 68 -6.96 -7.67 -0.65
C TYR A 68 -6.08 -8.11 0.52
N LEU A 69 -5.09 -7.30 0.89
CA LEU A 69 -4.18 -7.58 2.00
C LEU A 69 -4.80 -7.13 3.32
N LYS A 70 -4.53 -7.88 4.39
CA LYS A 70 -4.94 -7.50 5.75
C LYS A 70 -3.98 -6.47 6.35
N ASP A 71 -4.47 -5.68 7.30
CA ASP A 71 -3.65 -4.69 8.02
C ASP A 71 -2.42 -5.35 8.66
N GLU A 72 -2.61 -6.55 9.24
CA GLU A 72 -1.56 -7.31 9.90
C GLU A 72 -0.42 -7.67 8.93
N ASP A 73 -0.77 -8.11 7.72
CA ASP A 73 0.21 -8.49 6.68
C ASP A 73 1.05 -7.27 6.26
N ILE A 74 0.41 -6.10 6.10
CA ILE A 74 1.08 -4.85 5.75
C ILE A 74 1.99 -4.37 6.88
N ILE A 75 1.54 -4.49 8.13
CA ILE A 75 2.36 -4.17 9.31
C ILE A 75 3.56 -5.11 9.37
N GLU A 76 3.40 -6.39 9.11
CA GLU A 76 4.50 -7.36 9.05
C GLU A 76 5.49 -7.02 7.93
N LEU A 77 5.00 -6.75 6.71
CA LEU A 77 5.81 -6.27 5.58
C LEU A 77 6.60 -5.01 5.93
N SER A 78 6.03 -4.11 6.72
CA SER A 78 6.71 -2.90 7.18
C SER A 78 7.89 -3.20 8.11
N GLY A 79 7.85 -4.33 8.82
CA GLY A 79 8.78 -4.69 9.90
C GLY A 79 8.69 -3.77 11.11
N LEU A 80 7.56 -3.07 11.26
CA LEU A 80 7.28 -2.22 12.40
C LEU A 80 6.56 -2.99 13.51
N SER A 81 6.81 -2.58 14.73
CA SER A 81 6.07 -3.02 15.91
C SER A 81 5.98 -1.88 16.93
N THR A 82 5.05 -1.99 17.87
CA THR A 82 4.93 -1.03 18.99
C THR A 82 6.15 -1.00 19.92
N ASN A 83 7.06 -1.97 19.81
CA ASN A 83 8.32 -1.98 20.53
C ASN A 83 9.42 -1.14 19.87
N ASN A 84 9.23 -0.74 18.61
CA ASN A 84 10.20 0.10 17.92
C ASN A 84 10.18 1.54 18.43
N LYS A 85 11.35 2.18 18.42
CA LYS A 85 11.51 3.59 18.80
C LYS A 85 10.98 4.48 17.67
N PHE A 86 9.98 5.30 17.97
CA PHE A 86 9.33 6.19 16.99
C PHE A 86 10.35 7.11 16.29
N LEU A 87 11.27 7.71 17.03
CA LEU A 87 12.30 8.60 16.49
C LEU A 87 13.30 7.92 15.52
N LEU A 88 13.39 6.60 15.55
CA LEU A 88 14.26 5.83 14.64
C LEU A 88 13.54 5.33 13.40
N VAL A 89 12.25 5.60 13.28
CA VAL A 89 11.46 5.21 12.11
C VAL A 89 11.90 6.04 10.90
N LEU A 90 12.25 5.37 9.83
CA LEU A 90 12.64 5.97 8.56
C LEU A 90 11.56 5.65 7.51
N PRO A 91 10.60 6.55 7.24
CA PRO A 91 9.48 6.31 6.34
C PRO A 91 9.89 5.73 5.00
N SER A 92 10.84 6.32 4.32
CA SER A 92 11.28 5.89 2.98
C SER A 92 11.84 4.46 2.93
N LYS A 93 12.45 3.98 4.02
CA LYS A 93 12.91 2.58 4.10
C LYS A 93 11.73 1.60 4.24
N ILE A 94 10.72 2.02 4.99
CA ILE A 94 9.51 1.22 5.21
C ILE A 94 8.69 1.18 3.92
N GLU A 95 8.48 2.32 3.28
CA GLU A 95 7.81 2.42 1.98
C GLU A 95 8.45 1.48 0.95
N LYS A 96 9.79 1.52 0.85
CA LYS A 96 10.52 0.63 -0.06
C LYS A 96 10.32 -0.84 0.30
N ARG A 97 10.27 -1.18 1.59
CA ARG A 97 10.09 -2.58 2.05
C ARG A 97 8.69 -3.08 1.70
N ILE A 98 7.66 -2.28 1.96
CA ILE A 98 6.27 -2.62 1.63
C ILE A 98 6.10 -2.74 0.10
N LYS A 99 6.67 -1.81 -0.68
CA LYS A 99 6.61 -1.83 -2.16
C LYS A 99 7.38 -2.99 -2.81
N ASN A 100 8.16 -3.76 -2.07
CA ASN A 100 8.73 -5.00 -2.60
C ASN A 100 7.70 -6.13 -2.74
N ASN A 101 6.54 -6.02 -2.09
CA ASN A 101 5.43 -6.92 -2.34
C ASN A 101 4.82 -6.62 -3.72
N GLN A 102 4.61 -7.65 -4.53
CA GLN A 102 4.15 -7.53 -5.92
C GLN A 102 2.72 -7.01 -6.04
N LEU A 103 1.91 -7.17 -4.99
CA LEU A 103 0.52 -6.66 -4.93
C LEU A 103 0.44 -5.16 -4.65
N ILE A 104 1.52 -4.52 -4.19
CA ILE A 104 1.51 -3.11 -3.82
C ILE A 104 1.96 -2.24 -5.00
N ASP A 105 1.11 -1.31 -5.40
CA ASP A 105 1.41 -0.28 -6.38
C ASP A 105 2.11 0.91 -5.73
N THR A 106 1.47 1.54 -4.76
CA THR A 106 2.02 2.69 -4.05
C THR A 106 1.97 2.50 -2.54
N CYS A 107 2.92 3.13 -1.85
CA CYS A 107 2.97 3.15 -0.39
C CYS A 107 3.47 4.50 0.10
N LYS A 108 2.80 5.07 1.08
CA LYS A 108 3.18 6.29 1.79
C LYS A 108 3.15 6.05 3.29
N VAL A 109 4.23 6.38 3.98
CA VAL A 109 4.35 6.27 5.44
C VAL A 109 4.48 7.65 6.05
N GLU A 110 3.61 8.01 6.95
CA GLU A 110 3.58 9.28 7.64
C GLU A 110 3.72 9.11 9.14
N LEU A 111 4.62 9.90 9.72
CA LEU A 111 4.76 10.03 11.17
C LEU A 111 3.76 11.08 11.65
N LYS A 112 2.90 10.72 12.59
CA LYS A 112 1.88 11.60 13.18
C LYS A 112 2.21 11.87 14.65
N ASP A 113 1.56 12.89 15.20
CA ASP A 113 1.67 13.22 16.62
C ASP A 113 1.32 12.03 17.51
N LYS A 114 1.81 12.07 18.77
CA LYS A 114 1.60 11.02 19.77
C LYS A 114 2.19 9.65 19.37
N ASN A 115 3.29 9.65 18.62
CA ASN A 115 3.99 8.45 18.16
C ASN A 115 3.11 7.49 17.33
N LEU A 116 2.18 8.03 16.55
CA LEU A 116 1.36 7.29 15.60
C LEU A 116 2.07 7.18 14.26
N ILE A 117 1.92 6.03 13.60
CA ILE A 117 2.37 5.82 12.22
C ILE A 117 1.15 5.52 11.38
N LYS A 118 1.00 6.27 10.29
CA LYS A 118 -0.01 6.00 9.27
C LYS A 118 0.66 5.46 8.01
N ILE A 119 0.24 4.26 7.60
CA ILE A 119 0.64 3.63 6.34
C ILE A 119 -0.56 3.73 5.40
N THR A 120 -0.39 4.39 4.27
CA THR A 120 -1.40 4.45 3.20
C THR A 120 -0.84 3.71 2.01
N ILE A 121 -1.56 2.72 1.52
CA ILE A 121 -1.17 1.94 0.34
C ILE A 121 -2.22 2.06 -0.76
N SER A 122 -1.80 1.74 -1.98
CA SER A 122 -2.67 1.38 -3.09
C SER A 122 -2.20 0.02 -3.57
N GLU A 123 -3.12 -0.92 -3.67
CA GLU A 123 -2.84 -2.23 -4.22
C GLU A 123 -3.05 -2.21 -5.74
N LYS A 124 -2.33 -3.07 -6.44
CA LYS A 124 -2.57 -3.30 -7.85
C LYS A 124 -3.93 -3.95 -8.04
N LYS A 125 -4.63 -3.53 -9.07
CA LYS A 125 -5.92 -4.09 -9.42
C LYS A 125 -5.74 -5.53 -9.90
N LEU A 126 -6.43 -6.47 -9.27
CA LEU A 126 -6.50 -7.86 -9.69
C LEU A 126 -7.55 -8.00 -10.78
N ILE A 127 -7.23 -8.76 -11.83
CA ILE A 127 -8.10 -8.96 -12.99
C ILE A 127 -8.69 -10.36 -13.02
N GLY A 128 -7.89 -11.37 -12.77
CA GLY A 128 -8.28 -12.76 -12.82
C GLY A 128 -7.14 -13.68 -12.43
N TYR A 129 -7.37 -14.97 -12.52
CA TYR A 129 -6.31 -15.97 -12.46
C TYR A 129 -6.48 -16.97 -13.60
N ALA A 130 -5.38 -17.56 -14.02
CA ALA A 130 -5.36 -18.59 -15.07
C ALA A 130 -4.47 -19.75 -14.64
N TYR A 131 -4.66 -20.90 -15.29
CA TYR A 131 -3.78 -22.04 -15.12
C TYR A 131 -2.71 -22.00 -16.21
N GLU A 132 -1.49 -21.67 -15.85
CA GLU A 132 -0.34 -21.54 -16.76
C GLU A 132 0.81 -22.40 -16.23
N ASP A 133 1.48 -23.17 -17.12
CA ASP A 133 2.65 -23.98 -16.79
C ASP A 133 2.47 -24.87 -15.53
N ASP A 134 1.32 -25.53 -15.44
CA ASP A 134 0.92 -26.38 -14.29
C ASP A 134 0.78 -25.64 -12.94
N GLN A 135 0.57 -24.33 -12.97
CA GLN A 135 0.41 -23.49 -11.78
C GLN A 135 -0.75 -22.51 -11.93
N ASN A 136 -1.39 -22.18 -10.81
CA ASN A 136 -2.33 -21.07 -10.76
C ASN A 136 -1.54 -19.75 -10.73
N VAL A 137 -1.85 -18.87 -11.66
CA VAL A 137 -1.18 -17.56 -11.81
C VAL A 137 -2.20 -16.45 -11.70
N LEU A 138 -2.04 -15.58 -10.71
CA LEU A 138 -2.84 -14.37 -10.55
C LEU A 138 -2.38 -13.32 -11.55
N ILE A 139 -3.33 -12.64 -12.17
CA ILE A 139 -3.11 -11.66 -13.24
C ILE A 139 -3.59 -10.29 -12.76
N MET A 140 -2.72 -9.28 -12.87
CA MET A 140 -3.00 -7.90 -12.49
C MET A 140 -3.22 -7.00 -13.71
N ALA A 141 -3.79 -5.84 -13.51
CA ALA A 141 -4.11 -4.89 -14.59
C ALA A 141 -2.88 -4.40 -15.37
N ASP A 142 -1.71 -4.37 -14.73
CA ASP A 142 -0.43 -4.04 -15.39
C ASP A 142 0.26 -5.24 -16.08
N ASP A 143 -0.48 -6.34 -16.28
CA ASP A 143 -0.01 -7.63 -16.79
C ASP A 143 1.08 -8.29 -15.90
N THR A 144 1.25 -7.81 -14.66
CA THR A 144 2.07 -8.51 -13.67
C THR A 144 1.41 -9.84 -13.33
N ARG A 145 2.20 -10.91 -13.29
CA ARG A 145 1.76 -12.28 -13.01
C ARG A 145 2.41 -12.78 -11.74
N LEU A 146 1.59 -13.25 -10.80
CA LEU A 146 2.02 -13.79 -9.51
C LEU A 146 1.62 -15.25 -9.43
N THR A 147 2.60 -16.16 -9.36
CA THR A 147 2.33 -17.56 -9.08
C THR A 147 1.73 -17.70 -7.69
N LEU A 148 0.60 -18.39 -7.61
CA LEU A 148 -0.10 -18.63 -6.36
C LEU A 148 0.49 -19.83 -5.62
N ASP A 149 0.70 -19.65 -4.34
CA ASP A 149 1.12 -20.67 -3.39
C ASP A 149 0.09 -20.78 -2.25
N LYS A 150 0.41 -21.55 -1.22
CA LYS A 150 -0.52 -21.78 -0.10
C LYS A 150 -0.82 -20.51 0.69
N ASP A 151 0.11 -19.54 0.70
CA ASP A 151 0.00 -18.35 1.55
C ASP A 151 -0.84 -17.26 0.88
N ASN A 152 -0.92 -17.28 -0.47
CA ASN A 152 -1.64 -16.26 -1.24
C ASN A 152 -2.82 -16.83 -2.06
N MET A 153 -3.12 -18.14 -1.97
CA MET A 153 -4.22 -18.80 -2.69
C MET A 153 -5.60 -18.14 -2.41
N TYR A 154 -5.79 -17.54 -1.25
CA TYR A 154 -7.04 -16.86 -0.91
C TYR A 154 -7.40 -15.69 -1.85
N LEU A 155 -6.43 -15.18 -2.60
CA LEU A 155 -6.65 -14.07 -3.53
C LEU A 155 -7.57 -14.46 -4.71
N ILE A 156 -7.66 -15.75 -5.06
CA ILE A 156 -8.57 -16.23 -6.13
C ILE A 156 -10.04 -16.00 -5.79
N GLU A 157 -10.38 -15.89 -4.50
CA GLU A 157 -11.77 -15.61 -4.08
C GLU A 157 -12.28 -14.26 -4.57
N ASN A 158 -11.38 -13.35 -4.96
CA ASN A 158 -11.70 -11.98 -5.34
C ASN A 158 -11.66 -11.74 -6.86
N VAL A 159 -11.39 -12.76 -7.67
CA VAL A 159 -11.19 -12.62 -9.11
C VAL A 159 -11.70 -13.84 -9.87
N PRO A 160 -12.09 -13.68 -11.15
CA PRO A 160 -12.53 -14.79 -11.99
C PRO A 160 -11.38 -15.70 -12.43
N LEU A 161 -11.71 -16.97 -12.68
CA LEU A 161 -10.91 -17.85 -13.52
C LEU A 161 -11.02 -17.37 -14.98
N ILE A 162 -9.90 -17.28 -15.68
CA ILE A 162 -9.83 -16.98 -17.12
C ILE A 162 -9.35 -18.22 -17.84
N GLU A 163 -10.22 -18.85 -18.63
CA GLU A 163 -9.96 -20.15 -19.26
C GLU A 163 -10.39 -20.18 -20.73
N GLY A 164 -9.70 -21.00 -21.52
CA GLY A 164 -10.04 -21.24 -22.93
C GLY A 164 -9.45 -20.24 -23.91
N PHE A 165 -8.60 -19.32 -23.48
CA PHE A 165 -7.97 -18.28 -24.29
C PHE A 165 -6.54 -18.58 -24.66
N LEU A 166 -6.09 -18.05 -25.81
CA LEU A 166 -4.69 -17.93 -26.14
C LEU A 166 -4.05 -16.81 -25.30
N LYS A 167 -2.74 -16.84 -25.16
CA LYS A 167 -2.00 -15.89 -24.31
C LYS A 167 -2.15 -14.42 -24.78
N GLU A 168 -2.22 -14.24 -26.10
CA GLU A 168 -2.44 -12.91 -26.71
C GLU A 168 -3.83 -12.35 -26.40
N ASP A 169 -4.86 -13.24 -26.34
CA ASP A 169 -6.23 -12.87 -26.04
C ASP A 169 -6.38 -12.44 -24.58
N ILE A 170 -5.66 -13.10 -23.66
CA ILE A 170 -5.66 -12.73 -22.24
C ILE A 170 -5.19 -11.29 -22.04
N THR A 171 -4.15 -10.85 -22.76
CA THR A 171 -3.66 -9.46 -22.68
C THR A 171 -4.74 -8.45 -23.10
N LEU A 172 -5.56 -8.79 -24.10
CA LEU A 172 -6.66 -7.94 -24.51
C LEU A 172 -7.80 -7.92 -23.48
N ILE A 173 -8.13 -9.07 -22.89
CA ILE A 173 -9.10 -9.18 -21.79
C ILE A 173 -8.67 -8.30 -20.60
N ILE A 174 -7.38 -8.40 -20.18
CA ILE A 174 -6.81 -7.58 -19.11
C ILE A 174 -7.07 -6.09 -19.37
N LYS A 175 -6.74 -5.64 -20.58
CA LYS A 175 -6.90 -4.23 -20.97
C LYS A 175 -8.36 -3.75 -20.91
N GLN A 176 -9.33 -4.59 -21.26
CA GLN A 176 -10.73 -4.19 -21.18
C GLN A 176 -11.24 -4.21 -19.72
N LEU A 177 -10.80 -5.18 -18.92
CA LEU A 177 -11.19 -5.30 -17.51
C LEU A 177 -10.48 -4.27 -16.61
N GLU A 178 -9.41 -3.63 -17.08
CA GLU A 178 -8.78 -2.50 -16.38
C GLU A 178 -9.77 -1.37 -16.09
N GLU A 179 -10.72 -1.12 -17.03
CA GLU A 179 -11.75 -0.07 -16.91
C GLU A 179 -12.96 -0.49 -16.05
N VAL A 180 -13.09 -1.78 -15.71
CA VAL A 180 -14.20 -2.34 -14.94
C VAL A 180 -13.95 -2.15 -13.44
N ASP A 181 -15.00 -1.82 -12.67
CA ASP A 181 -14.92 -1.71 -11.22
C ASP A 181 -14.43 -3.03 -10.58
N TYR A 182 -13.55 -2.95 -9.58
CA TYR A 182 -13.07 -4.14 -8.86
C TYR A 182 -14.21 -4.94 -8.21
N LYS A 183 -15.29 -4.26 -7.78
CA LYS A 183 -16.48 -4.91 -7.24
C LYS A 183 -17.18 -5.77 -8.30
N MET A 184 -17.26 -5.27 -9.53
CA MET A 184 -17.86 -6.02 -10.63
C MET A 184 -16.97 -7.21 -11.03
N ILE A 185 -15.66 -7.04 -11.05
CA ILE A 185 -14.71 -8.15 -11.28
C ILE A 185 -14.91 -9.25 -10.22
N ASN A 186 -15.09 -8.86 -8.96
CA ASN A 186 -15.32 -9.81 -7.86
C ASN A 186 -16.64 -10.59 -7.96
N GLU A 187 -17.64 -10.06 -8.68
CA GLU A 187 -18.90 -10.77 -8.93
C GLU A 187 -18.82 -11.81 -10.08
N ILE A 188 -17.75 -11.77 -10.85
CA ILE A 188 -17.53 -12.78 -11.90
C ILE A 188 -16.82 -13.99 -11.29
N SER A 189 -17.35 -15.18 -11.53
CA SER A 189 -16.73 -16.44 -11.14
C SER A 189 -15.71 -16.91 -12.17
N GLU A 190 -16.11 -16.89 -13.44
CA GLU A 190 -15.32 -17.44 -14.54
C GLU A 190 -15.53 -16.61 -15.82
N ILE A 191 -14.51 -16.55 -16.66
CA ILE A 191 -14.53 -15.97 -18.01
C ILE A 191 -14.04 -17.01 -18.99
N HIS A 192 -14.89 -17.43 -19.91
CA HIS A 192 -14.60 -18.46 -20.90
C HIS A 192 -14.68 -17.93 -22.32
N TYR A 193 -13.91 -18.54 -23.23
CA TYR A 193 -14.11 -18.36 -24.67
C TYR A 193 -15.27 -19.24 -25.15
N TYR A 194 -16.32 -18.60 -25.73
CA TYR A 194 -17.54 -19.27 -26.19
C TYR A 194 -17.73 -19.09 -27.70
N PRO A 195 -17.08 -19.90 -28.54
CA PRO A 195 -17.02 -19.72 -29.99
C PRO A 195 -18.34 -19.94 -30.74
N LEU A 196 -19.38 -20.42 -30.06
CA LEU A 196 -20.69 -20.66 -30.66
C LEU A 196 -21.45 -19.37 -30.98
N LEU A 197 -21.14 -18.27 -30.29
CA LEU A 197 -21.70 -16.95 -30.55
C LEU A 197 -20.69 -16.09 -31.30
N LYS A 198 -20.99 -15.79 -32.57
CA LYS A 198 -20.06 -15.13 -33.51
C LYS A 198 -19.56 -13.73 -33.05
N TYR A 199 -20.42 -13.00 -32.34
CA TYR A 199 -20.13 -11.61 -31.94
C TYR A 199 -20.06 -11.39 -30.43
N GLN A 200 -20.36 -12.41 -29.65
CA GLN A 200 -20.38 -12.41 -28.19
C GLN A 200 -19.68 -13.68 -27.69
N ASP A 201 -18.41 -13.78 -28.07
CA ASP A 201 -17.59 -14.97 -27.90
C ASP A 201 -16.91 -15.05 -26.50
N GLN A 202 -17.29 -14.14 -25.59
CA GLN A 202 -16.91 -14.18 -24.17
C GLN A 202 -18.13 -14.55 -23.33
N GLU A 203 -18.03 -15.63 -22.57
CA GLU A 203 -19.00 -16.03 -21.58
C GLU A 203 -18.47 -15.72 -20.19
N LEU A 204 -19.20 -14.94 -19.42
CA LEU A 204 -18.91 -14.68 -18.02
C LEU A 204 -19.95 -15.41 -17.17
N ILE A 205 -19.49 -16.26 -16.28
CA ILE A 205 -20.31 -16.91 -15.27
C ILE A 205 -20.26 -16.05 -14.02
N MET A 206 -21.41 -15.56 -13.60
CA MET A 206 -21.53 -14.70 -12.44
C MET A 206 -21.69 -15.53 -11.16
N ARG A 207 -21.24 -14.98 -10.02
CA ARG A 207 -21.35 -15.67 -8.71
C ARG A 207 -22.81 -15.84 -8.25
N ASP A 208 -23.73 -15.04 -8.75
CA ASP A 208 -25.19 -15.18 -8.50
C ASP A 208 -25.85 -16.25 -9.39
N GLY A 209 -25.07 -16.89 -10.27
CA GLY A 209 -25.54 -17.95 -11.19
C GLY A 209 -26.07 -17.43 -12.52
N ASN A 210 -26.02 -16.12 -12.78
CA ASN A 210 -26.34 -15.53 -14.07
C ASN A 210 -25.19 -15.67 -15.07
N TYR A 211 -25.46 -15.41 -16.35
CA TYR A 211 -24.49 -15.48 -17.44
C TYR A 211 -24.47 -14.16 -18.21
N ILE A 212 -23.27 -13.70 -18.56
CA ILE A 212 -23.11 -12.57 -19.47
C ILE A 212 -22.38 -13.04 -20.72
N PHE A 213 -22.96 -12.73 -21.88
CA PHE A 213 -22.35 -12.94 -23.19
C PHE A 213 -21.97 -11.59 -23.79
N THR A 214 -20.73 -11.45 -24.20
CA THR A 214 -20.23 -10.22 -24.79
C THR A 214 -19.06 -10.49 -25.73
N SER A 215 -18.62 -9.50 -26.50
CA SER A 215 -17.32 -9.52 -27.16
C SER A 215 -16.22 -9.11 -26.16
N VAL A 216 -14.97 -9.34 -26.50
CA VAL A 216 -13.83 -8.88 -25.67
C VAL A 216 -13.91 -7.35 -25.47
N TYR A 217 -14.35 -6.58 -26.45
CA TYR A 217 -14.49 -5.12 -26.35
C TYR A 217 -15.72 -4.68 -25.53
N GLY A 218 -16.71 -5.57 -25.35
CA GLY A 218 -17.87 -5.32 -24.50
C GLY A 218 -17.58 -5.55 -23.00
N LEU A 219 -16.47 -6.18 -22.64
CA LEU A 219 -16.10 -6.37 -21.25
C LEU A 219 -16.05 -5.06 -20.45
N LYS A 220 -15.59 -3.96 -21.04
CA LYS A 220 -15.51 -2.64 -20.38
C LYS A 220 -16.87 -2.06 -19.95
N ILE A 221 -17.97 -2.52 -20.52
CA ILE A 221 -19.32 -2.00 -20.21
C ILE A 221 -20.12 -2.87 -19.25
N ILE A 222 -19.55 -3.99 -18.76
CA ILE A 222 -20.23 -4.92 -17.85
C ILE A 222 -20.62 -4.29 -16.49
N ASN A 223 -20.07 -3.15 -16.13
CA ASN A 223 -20.50 -2.39 -14.94
C ASN A 223 -22.02 -2.06 -14.98
N LYS A 224 -22.63 -2.05 -16.18
CA LYS A 224 -24.08 -1.86 -16.34
C LYS A 224 -24.92 -3.07 -15.89
N TYR A 225 -24.30 -4.19 -15.56
CA TYR A 225 -24.98 -5.42 -15.14
C TYR A 225 -25.98 -5.16 -14.02
N TYR A 226 -25.57 -4.50 -12.96
CA TYR A 226 -26.43 -4.21 -11.82
C TYR A 226 -27.62 -3.31 -12.14
N ASP A 227 -27.45 -2.34 -13.05
CA ASP A 227 -28.54 -1.45 -13.48
C ASP A 227 -29.64 -2.25 -14.17
N ILE A 228 -29.28 -3.28 -14.95
CA ILE A 228 -30.20 -4.13 -15.69
C ILE A 228 -30.81 -5.19 -14.77
N GLU A 229 -29.99 -5.87 -13.99
CA GLU A 229 -30.40 -6.93 -13.05
C GLU A 229 -31.44 -6.39 -12.06
N SER A 230 -31.24 -5.19 -11.52
CA SER A 230 -32.16 -4.55 -10.58
C SER A 230 -33.56 -4.28 -11.16
N THR A 231 -33.72 -4.26 -12.49
CA THR A 231 -35.00 -4.04 -13.17
C THR A 231 -35.81 -5.31 -13.44
N VAL A 232 -35.21 -6.47 -13.17
CA VAL A 232 -35.81 -7.78 -13.58
C VAL A 232 -36.16 -8.60 -12.33
N SER A 233 -37.43 -8.93 -12.21
CA SER A 233 -38.00 -9.65 -11.06
C SER A 233 -38.24 -11.13 -11.35
N SER A 234 -37.20 -11.96 -11.50
CA SER A 234 -37.42 -13.43 -11.56
C SER A 234 -36.26 -14.15 -10.83
N ASP A 235 -36.59 -15.29 -10.21
CA ASP A 235 -35.65 -16.14 -9.46
C ASP A 235 -34.86 -17.12 -10.34
N ASP A 236 -35.10 -17.12 -11.66
CA ASP A 236 -34.43 -18.02 -12.60
C ASP A 236 -33.11 -17.40 -13.12
N HIS A 237 -32.10 -18.26 -13.33
CA HIS A 237 -30.84 -17.86 -13.96
C HIS A 237 -31.08 -17.27 -15.35
N LYS A 238 -30.42 -16.15 -15.64
CA LYS A 238 -30.64 -15.38 -16.87
C LYS A 238 -29.35 -15.23 -17.65
N CYS A 239 -29.54 -15.06 -18.97
CA CYS A 239 -28.48 -14.73 -19.89
C CYS A 239 -28.61 -13.28 -20.36
N TYR A 240 -27.59 -12.51 -20.05
CA TYR A 240 -27.43 -11.10 -20.40
C TYR A 240 -26.50 -10.96 -21.59
N TYR A 241 -26.87 -10.18 -22.57
CA TYR A 241 -26.09 -9.96 -23.78
C TYR A 241 -25.69 -8.49 -23.85
N PHE A 242 -24.38 -8.26 -23.88
CA PHE A 242 -23.81 -6.93 -23.95
C PHE A 242 -23.22 -6.70 -25.34
N GLU A 243 -23.66 -5.63 -26.02
CA GLU A 243 -23.18 -5.24 -27.34
C GLU A 243 -22.18 -4.10 -27.23
N ASP A 244 -20.96 -4.32 -27.67
CA ASP A 244 -19.86 -3.35 -27.61
C ASP A 244 -20.09 -2.12 -28.49
N ILE A 245 -20.71 -2.30 -29.68
CA ILE A 245 -20.93 -1.22 -30.67
C ILE A 245 -22.04 -0.27 -30.24
N SER A 246 -23.19 -0.82 -29.82
CA SER A 246 -24.33 -0.01 -29.40
C SER A 246 -24.23 0.46 -27.94
N GLY A 247 -23.40 -0.24 -27.13
CA GLY A 247 -23.35 -0.07 -25.70
C GLY A 247 -24.63 -0.51 -24.97
N ASN A 248 -25.52 -1.26 -25.66
CA ASN A 248 -26.75 -1.78 -25.11
C ASN A 248 -26.52 -3.12 -24.43
N ALA A 249 -27.45 -3.45 -23.53
CA ALA A 249 -27.55 -4.78 -22.98
C ALA A 249 -29.02 -5.19 -22.92
N TYR A 250 -29.25 -6.50 -23.11
CA TYR A 250 -30.61 -7.08 -23.10
C TYR A 250 -30.54 -8.49 -22.47
N ILE A 251 -31.72 -8.99 -22.10
CA ILE A 251 -31.88 -10.35 -21.57
C ILE A 251 -32.53 -11.18 -22.64
N SER A 252 -32.03 -12.39 -22.88
CA SER A 252 -32.57 -13.34 -23.82
C SER A 252 -32.42 -14.77 -23.31
N ALA A 253 -33.00 -15.72 -24.05
CA ALA A 253 -32.79 -17.15 -23.76
C ALA A 253 -31.31 -17.51 -23.80
N CYS A 254 -30.87 -18.38 -22.87
CA CYS A 254 -29.51 -18.88 -22.86
C CYS A 254 -29.23 -19.76 -24.09
N PRO A 255 -28.00 -19.77 -24.64
CA PRO A 255 -27.71 -20.45 -25.90
C PRO A 255 -27.92 -21.96 -25.89
N TRP A 256 -27.95 -22.57 -24.72
CA TRP A 256 -28.17 -24.02 -24.53
C TRP A 256 -29.63 -24.41 -24.31
N ILE A 257 -30.55 -23.43 -24.19
CA ILE A 257 -31.96 -23.68 -24.11
C ILE A 257 -32.45 -23.84 -25.55
N SER A 258 -32.72 -25.08 -25.98
CA SER A 258 -33.34 -25.33 -27.28
C SER A 258 -34.74 -24.73 -27.32
N THR A 259 -35.01 -23.93 -28.33
CA THR A 259 -36.36 -23.36 -28.60
C THR A 259 -37.32 -24.39 -29.23
N ASP A 260 -37.14 -25.68 -28.92
CA ASP A 260 -37.90 -26.77 -29.52
C ASP A 260 -39.27 -27.05 -28.87
N GLU A 261 -39.84 -26.08 -28.16
CA GLU A 261 -41.21 -26.16 -27.61
C GLU A 261 -42.17 -25.12 -28.23
N GLU A 262 -42.07 -24.89 -29.54
CA GLU A 262 -43.17 -24.23 -30.30
C GLU A 262 -43.46 -25.01 -31.56
N GLU A 263 -44.29 -26.11 -31.46
CA GLU A 263 -45.20 -26.62 -32.46
C GLU A 263 -46.57 -26.90 -31.86
#